data_1bbcd910e82a29f40f8b339f984fd473
#
_entry.id   1bbcd910e82a29f40f8b339f984fd473
#
_cell.length_a   1.000
_cell.length_b   1.000
_cell.length_c   1.000
_cell.angle_alpha   90.00
_cell.angle_beta   90.00
_cell.angle_gamma   90.00
#
_symmetry.space_group_name_H-M   'P 1'
#
loop_
_entity.id
_entity.type
_entity.pdbx_description
1 polymer ?
#
loop_
_entity_poly.entity_id
_entity_poly.type
_entity_poly.pdbx_seq_one_letter_code
_entity_poly.pdbx_strand_id
1 'polypeptide(L)'
;MTRTVLVVEDAEFCRDTLEVALLKLPNLAVFSVTTAEEALQCLASNEVCALVTDLRLPRMDGYQLIEAIRSQPRGSSLPILVISGDSDPRVSARLAGLGADAYFSKPYSPAAVRHKLAELLDGENQL
;
A
#
# COMPACT_ATOMS: atom_id res chain seq x y z
N MET A 1 -17.88 9.18 -6.98
CA MET A 1 -17.69 8.01 -6.13
C MET A 1 -16.32 8.06 -5.48
N THR A 2 -16.26 7.98 -4.18
CA THR A 2 -14.99 8.09 -3.44
C THR A 2 -14.33 6.72 -3.34
N ARG A 3 -13.05 6.66 -3.71
CA ARG A 3 -12.23 5.44 -3.55
C ARG A 3 -11.43 5.57 -2.27
N THR A 4 -11.26 4.48 -1.56
CA THR A 4 -10.52 4.45 -0.30
C THR A 4 -9.18 3.74 -0.48
N VAL A 5 -8.11 4.39 -0.04
CA VAL A 5 -6.76 3.83 -0.02
C VAL A 5 -6.33 3.67 1.42
N LEU A 6 -5.80 2.51 1.75
CA LEU A 6 -5.30 2.21 3.10
C LEU A 6 -3.78 2.37 3.11
N VAL A 7 -3.28 3.16 4.05
CA VAL A 7 -1.84 3.37 4.27
C VAL A 7 -1.44 2.68 5.56
N VAL A 8 -0.40 1.86 5.52
CA VAL A 8 0.15 1.17 6.68
C VAL A 8 1.57 1.67 6.92
N GLU A 9 1.76 2.50 7.92
CA GLU A 9 3.04 3.12 8.23
C GLU A 9 3.07 3.52 9.69
N ASP A 10 4.06 3.03 10.44
CA ASP A 10 4.18 3.33 11.86
C ASP A 10 4.91 4.65 12.15
N ALA A 11 5.70 5.17 11.21
CA ALA A 11 6.39 6.44 11.37
C ALA A 11 5.45 7.59 11.00
N GLU A 12 5.16 8.45 11.98
CA GLU A 12 4.19 9.53 11.82
C GLU A 12 4.54 10.47 10.67
N PHE A 13 5.79 10.88 10.57
CA PHE A 13 6.23 11.81 9.51
C PHE A 13 6.02 11.19 8.12
N CYS A 14 6.38 9.93 7.95
CA CYS A 14 6.21 9.23 6.67
C CYS A 14 4.74 9.06 6.33
N ARG A 15 3.93 8.73 7.31
CA ARG A 15 2.48 8.58 7.15
C ARG A 15 1.85 9.89 6.70
N ASP A 16 2.18 11.00 7.37
CA ASP A 16 1.63 12.31 7.04
C ASP A 16 2.03 12.76 5.63
N THR A 17 3.29 12.52 5.26
CA THR A 17 3.78 12.85 3.92
C THR A 17 3.03 12.10 2.84
N LEU A 18 2.77 10.81 3.05
CA LEU A 18 2.01 10.00 2.12
C LEU A 18 0.57 10.49 2.02
N GLU A 19 -0.08 10.76 3.15
CA GLU A 19 -1.47 11.24 3.16
C GLU A 19 -1.60 12.52 2.35
N VAL A 20 -0.72 13.48 2.57
CA VAL A 20 -0.76 14.76 1.84
C VAL A 20 -0.60 14.53 0.34
N ALA A 21 0.34 13.68 -0.05
CA ALA A 21 0.58 13.39 -1.46
C ALA A 21 -0.60 12.70 -2.13
N LEU A 22 -1.18 11.72 -1.45
CA LEU A 22 -2.28 10.93 -2.02
C LEU A 22 -3.60 11.70 -2.07
N LEU A 23 -3.83 12.61 -1.13
CA LEU A 23 -5.04 13.44 -1.12
C LEU A 23 -5.11 14.43 -2.29
N LYS A 24 -4.03 14.59 -3.04
CA LYS A 24 -4.06 15.39 -4.28
C LYS A 24 -4.80 14.68 -5.41
N LEU A 25 -5.02 13.38 -5.30
CA LEU A 25 -5.82 12.65 -6.28
C LEU A 25 -7.31 12.94 -6.04
N PRO A 26 -8.09 13.14 -7.12
CA PRO A 26 -9.52 13.44 -6.96
C PRO A 26 -10.29 12.21 -6.46
N ASN A 27 -11.30 12.46 -5.65
CA ASN A 27 -12.22 11.43 -5.15
C ASN A 27 -11.51 10.30 -4.40
N LEU A 28 -10.47 10.65 -3.64
CA LEU A 28 -9.72 9.68 -2.86
C LEU A 28 -9.86 9.97 -1.37
N ALA A 29 -10.23 8.96 -0.61
CA ALA A 29 -10.17 8.98 0.84
C ALA A 29 -8.97 8.15 1.28
N VAL A 30 -8.22 8.63 2.25
CA VAL A 30 -7.04 7.94 2.77
C VAL A 30 -7.29 7.56 4.22
N PHE A 31 -7.19 6.28 4.54
CA PHE A 31 -7.17 5.77 5.90
C PHE A 31 -5.75 5.32 6.22
N SER A 32 -5.27 5.67 7.40
CA SER A 32 -3.94 5.29 7.85
C SER A 32 -4.01 4.46 9.11
N VAL A 33 -3.24 3.39 9.13
CA VAL A 33 -3.06 2.55 10.31
C VAL A 33 -1.57 2.36 10.56
N THR A 34 -1.21 1.91 11.76
CA THR A 34 0.19 1.81 12.17
C THR A 34 0.70 0.38 12.23
N THR A 35 -0.18 -0.61 12.15
CA THR A 35 0.21 -2.02 12.22
C THR A 35 -0.45 -2.83 11.12
N ALA A 36 0.16 -3.96 10.77
CA ALA A 36 -0.40 -4.89 9.79
C ALA A 36 -1.71 -5.50 10.30
N GLU A 37 -1.81 -5.75 11.58
CA GLU A 37 -3.02 -6.32 12.19
C GLU A 37 -4.20 -5.38 12.03
N GLU A 38 -3.98 -4.07 12.26
CA GLU A 38 -5.02 -3.07 12.04
C GLU A 38 -5.42 -2.99 10.56
N ALA A 39 -4.43 -3.15 9.67
CA ALA A 39 -4.70 -3.15 8.23
C ALA A 39 -5.61 -4.31 7.84
N LEU A 40 -5.34 -5.51 8.36
CA LEU A 40 -6.17 -6.68 8.08
C LEU A 40 -7.59 -6.50 8.61
N GLN A 41 -7.76 -5.91 9.79
CA GLN A 41 -9.08 -5.60 10.32
C GLN A 41 -9.83 -4.60 9.44
N CYS A 42 -9.13 -3.57 8.99
CA CYS A 42 -9.71 -2.57 8.09
C CYS A 42 -10.18 -3.20 6.78
N LEU A 43 -9.35 -4.05 6.20
CA LEU A 43 -9.68 -4.74 4.94
C LEU A 43 -10.87 -5.69 5.09
N ALA A 44 -11.02 -6.29 6.27
CA ALA A 44 -12.14 -7.20 6.52
C ALA A 44 -13.47 -6.45 6.66
N SER A 45 -13.44 -5.21 7.12
CA SER A 45 -14.63 -4.45 7.46
C SER A 45 -15.00 -3.35 6.47
N ASN A 46 -14.09 -3.01 5.55
CA ASN A 46 -14.26 -1.88 4.64
C ASN A 46 -13.85 -2.26 3.22
N GLU A 47 -14.45 -1.57 2.26
CA GLU A 47 -14.05 -1.67 0.87
C GLU A 47 -12.84 -0.77 0.64
N VAL A 48 -11.71 -1.36 0.27
CA VAL A 48 -10.45 -0.67 0.05
C VAL A 48 -10.01 -0.92 -1.39
N CYS A 49 -9.66 0.14 -2.11
CA CYS A 49 -9.30 0.06 -3.52
C CYS A 49 -7.80 -0.13 -3.76
N ALA A 50 -6.97 0.17 -2.79
CA ALA A 50 -5.51 -0.02 -2.88
C ALA A 50 -4.88 0.03 -1.50
N LEU A 51 -3.72 -0.58 -1.38
CA LEU A 51 -2.92 -0.59 -0.15
C LEU A 51 -1.55 0.00 -0.44
N VAL A 52 -1.10 0.90 0.44
CA VAL A 52 0.29 1.38 0.45
C VAL A 52 0.89 1.01 1.79
N THR A 53 1.93 0.19 1.80
CA THR A 53 2.48 -0.31 3.06
C THR A 53 4.00 -0.23 3.12
N ASP A 54 4.52 0.01 4.32
CA ASP A 54 5.93 -0.19 4.63
C ASP A 54 6.16 -1.70 4.86
N LEU A 55 7.40 -2.14 4.73
CA LEU A 55 7.80 -3.50 5.06
C LEU A 55 8.16 -3.66 6.52
N ARG A 56 8.72 -2.63 7.14
CA ARG A 56 9.14 -2.67 8.54
C ARG A 56 8.03 -2.19 9.45
N LEU A 57 7.25 -3.13 9.91
CA LEU A 57 6.14 -2.88 10.83
C LEU A 57 6.35 -3.71 12.09
N PRO A 58 5.82 -3.27 13.25
CA PRO A 58 5.96 -4.04 14.49
C PRO A 58 5.16 -5.34 14.39
N ARG A 59 5.68 -6.41 14.97
CA ARG A 59 5.08 -7.75 15.04
C ARG A 59 4.95 -8.39 13.66
N MET A 60 3.84 -8.20 12.96
CA MET A 60 3.66 -8.70 11.59
C MET A 60 4.26 -7.69 10.61
N ASP A 61 5.22 -8.11 9.81
CA ASP A 61 5.87 -7.21 8.85
C ASP A 61 5.06 -7.09 7.54
N GLY A 62 5.54 -6.25 6.62
CA GLY A 62 4.86 -6.00 5.36
C GLY A 62 4.82 -7.21 4.44
N TYR A 63 5.84 -8.07 4.47
CA TYR A 63 5.83 -9.31 3.69
C TYR A 63 4.71 -10.23 4.15
N GLN A 64 4.59 -10.40 5.45
CA GLN A 64 3.54 -11.23 6.04
C GLN A 64 2.16 -10.65 5.76
N LEU A 65 2.04 -9.32 5.79
CA LEU A 65 0.79 -8.63 5.47
C LEU A 65 0.35 -8.92 4.03
N ILE A 66 1.26 -8.78 3.06
CA ILE A 66 0.97 -9.05 1.66
C ILE A 66 0.55 -10.51 1.46
N GLU A 67 1.29 -11.42 2.08
CA GLU A 67 0.98 -12.85 2.00
C GLU A 67 -0.42 -13.14 2.54
N ALA A 68 -0.77 -12.57 3.69
CA ALA A 68 -2.08 -12.73 4.29
C ALA A 68 -3.20 -12.18 3.38
N ILE A 69 -2.97 -11.01 2.77
CA ILE A 69 -3.94 -10.40 1.86
C ILE A 69 -4.15 -11.28 0.63
N ARG A 70 -3.06 -11.73 0.01
CA ARG A 70 -3.13 -12.52 -1.23
C ARG A 70 -3.72 -13.91 -1.03
N SER A 71 -3.71 -14.42 0.20
CA SER A 71 -4.32 -15.71 0.51
C SER A 71 -5.85 -15.64 0.60
N GLN A 72 -6.42 -14.43 0.65
CA GLN A 72 -7.87 -14.24 0.74
C GLN A 72 -8.45 -13.93 -0.64
N PRO A 73 -9.63 -14.49 -1.00
CA PRO A 73 -10.23 -14.22 -2.31
C PRO A 73 -10.43 -12.72 -2.59
N ARG A 74 -10.86 -11.96 -1.59
CA ARG A 74 -11.08 -10.52 -1.73
C ARG A 74 -9.80 -9.72 -1.95
N GLY A 75 -8.66 -10.26 -1.49
CA GLY A 75 -7.37 -9.59 -1.59
C GLY A 75 -6.52 -10.04 -2.75
N SER A 76 -6.97 -10.99 -3.56
CA SER A 76 -6.14 -11.59 -4.61
C SER A 76 -5.76 -10.60 -5.71
N SER A 77 -6.57 -9.58 -5.95
CA SER A 77 -6.32 -8.57 -6.98
C SER A 77 -6.21 -7.15 -6.45
N LEU A 78 -6.15 -6.98 -5.13
CA LEU A 78 -6.00 -5.65 -4.54
C LEU A 78 -4.66 -5.03 -4.97
N PRO A 79 -4.64 -3.82 -5.55
CA PRO A 79 -3.37 -3.14 -5.84
C PRO A 79 -2.59 -2.89 -4.56
N ILE A 80 -1.32 -3.29 -4.55
CA ILE A 80 -0.44 -3.12 -3.38
C ILE A 80 0.84 -2.42 -3.81
N LEU A 81 1.09 -1.25 -3.22
CA LEU A 81 2.34 -0.52 -3.34
C LEU A 81 3.13 -0.67 -2.05
N VAL A 82 4.42 -0.90 -2.19
CA VAL A 82 5.32 -1.05 -1.03
C VAL A 82 6.32 0.09 -1.01
N ILE A 83 6.54 0.64 0.16
CA ILE A 83 7.54 1.68 0.41
C ILE A 83 8.43 1.19 1.54
N SER A 84 9.74 1.17 1.32
CA SER A 84 10.66 0.66 2.35
C SER A 84 12.02 1.33 2.26
N GLY A 85 12.69 1.42 3.42
CA GLY A 85 14.07 1.89 3.49
C GLY A 85 15.09 0.81 3.18
N ASP A 86 14.67 -0.41 2.92
CA ASP A 86 15.58 -1.52 2.63
C ASP A 86 16.11 -1.38 1.21
N SER A 87 17.43 -1.37 1.04
CA SER A 87 18.08 -1.22 -0.26
C SER A 87 18.62 -2.53 -0.84
N ASP A 88 18.33 -3.67 -0.21
CA ASP A 88 18.76 -4.97 -0.71
C ASP A 88 18.06 -5.26 -2.05
N PRO A 89 18.84 -5.56 -3.13
CA PRO A 89 18.23 -5.85 -4.44
C PRO A 89 17.27 -7.04 -4.43
N ARG A 90 17.40 -7.96 -3.46
CA ARG A 90 16.51 -9.12 -3.35
C ARG A 90 15.08 -8.76 -2.90
N VAL A 91 14.91 -7.57 -2.30
CA VAL A 91 13.60 -7.11 -1.84
C VAL A 91 12.63 -7.01 -3.00
N SER A 92 13.05 -6.40 -4.09
CA SER A 92 12.20 -6.20 -5.26
C SER A 92 11.71 -7.54 -5.83
N ALA A 93 12.62 -8.52 -5.96
CA ALA A 93 12.26 -9.84 -6.47
C ALA A 93 11.32 -10.58 -5.53
N ARG A 94 11.57 -10.49 -4.21
CA ARG A 94 10.71 -11.12 -3.21
C ARG A 94 9.30 -10.54 -3.22
N LEU A 95 9.20 -9.22 -3.34
CA LEU A 95 7.91 -8.54 -3.39
C LEU A 95 7.13 -8.90 -4.65
N ALA A 96 7.81 -8.97 -5.80
CA ALA A 96 7.17 -9.39 -7.04
C ALA A 96 6.61 -10.82 -6.91
N GLY A 97 7.37 -11.72 -6.29
CA GLY A 97 6.94 -13.10 -6.03
C GLY A 97 5.73 -13.20 -5.11
N LEU A 98 5.55 -12.24 -4.21
CA LEU A 98 4.41 -12.18 -3.31
C LEU A 98 3.20 -11.47 -3.93
N GLY A 99 3.37 -10.87 -5.10
CA GLY A 99 2.27 -10.22 -5.79
C GLY A 99 2.11 -8.73 -5.48
N ALA A 100 3.18 -8.07 -5.03
CA ALA A 100 3.18 -6.61 -4.90
C ALA A 100 3.23 -5.99 -6.30
N ASP A 101 2.48 -4.91 -6.49
CA ASP A 101 2.35 -4.27 -7.81
C ASP A 101 3.42 -3.21 -8.06
N ALA A 102 3.97 -2.63 -7.01
CA ALA A 102 5.02 -1.62 -7.14
C ALA A 102 5.85 -1.55 -5.85
N TYR A 103 7.09 -1.08 -6.00
CA TYR A 103 7.99 -0.90 -4.87
C TYR A 103 8.77 0.40 -5.05
N PHE A 104 8.80 1.20 -3.99
CA PHE A 104 9.56 2.43 -3.91
C PHE A 104 10.50 2.37 -2.71
N SER A 105 11.79 2.60 -2.94
CA SER A 105 12.75 2.66 -1.84
C SER A 105 12.81 4.07 -1.25
N LYS A 106 12.97 4.18 0.05
CA LYS A 106 13.14 5.47 0.74
C LYS A 106 14.56 5.99 0.54
N PRO A 107 14.77 7.27 0.33
CA PRO A 107 13.77 8.32 0.16
C PRO A 107 13.10 8.21 -1.22
N TYR A 108 11.80 8.43 -1.26
CA TYR A 108 11.02 8.31 -2.49
C TYR A 108 10.40 9.66 -2.86
N SER A 109 9.99 9.78 -4.12
CA SER A 109 9.22 10.94 -4.58
C SER A 109 7.74 10.71 -4.25
N PRO A 110 7.11 11.55 -3.41
CA PRO A 110 5.67 11.41 -3.16
C PRO A 110 4.84 11.53 -4.44
N ALA A 111 5.28 12.36 -5.39
CA ALA A 111 4.61 12.49 -6.68
C ALA A 111 4.68 11.21 -7.50
N ALA A 112 5.82 10.49 -7.45
CA ALA A 112 5.97 9.22 -8.15
C ALA A 112 5.05 8.15 -7.57
N VAL A 113 4.92 8.09 -6.25
CA VAL A 113 3.99 7.16 -5.58
C VAL A 113 2.56 7.48 -5.98
N ARG A 114 2.18 8.75 -5.94
CA ARG A 114 0.84 9.20 -6.35
C ARG A 114 0.54 8.84 -7.80
N HIS A 115 1.50 9.06 -8.69
CA HIS A 115 1.34 8.74 -10.12
C HIS A 115 1.13 7.24 -10.32
N LYS A 116 1.92 6.41 -9.66
CA LYS A 116 1.79 4.96 -9.77
C LYS A 116 0.46 4.47 -9.21
N LEU A 117 0.03 5.03 -8.08
CA LEU A 117 -1.26 4.68 -7.50
C LEU A 117 -2.39 5.01 -8.48
N ALA A 118 -2.34 6.18 -9.10
CA ALA A 118 -3.35 6.57 -10.09
C ALA A 118 -3.39 5.60 -11.27
N GLU A 119 -2.23 5.17 -11.76
CA GLU A 119 -2.16 4.16 -12.83
C GLU A 119 -2.83 2.86 -12.43
N LEU A 120 -2.55 2.38 -11.22
CA LEU A 120 -3.11 1.12 -10.75
C LEU A 120 -4.62 1.20 -10.55
N LEU A 121 -5.11 2.32 -10.02
CA LEU A 121 -6.55 2.53 -9.84
C LEU A 121 -7.28 2.66 -11.17
N ASP A 122 -6.72 3.38 -12.12
CA ASP A 122 -7.31 3.54 -13.44
C ASP A 122 -7.26 2.25 -14.24
N GLY A 123 -6.21 1.46 -14.09
CA GLY A 123 -6.08 0.15 -14.74
C GLY A 123 -7.18 -0.82 -14.34
N GLU A 124 -7.65 -0.77 -13.09
CA GLU A 124 -8.75 -1.60 -12.63
C GLU A 124 -10.07 -1.28 -13.33
N ASN A 125 -10.21 -0.06 -13.82
CA ASN A 125 -11.46 0.41 -14.43
C ASN A 125 -11.46 0.30 -15.96
N GLN A 126 -10.41 -0.23 -16.56
CA GLN A 126 -10.25 -0.30 -18.03
C GLN A 126 -10.70 -1.64 -18.63
N LEU A 127 -11.58 -2.32 -17.96
CA LEU A 127 -12.11 -3.57 -18.50
C LEU A 127 -13.27 -3.31 -19.45
#